data_ea14a5269c9fc46762e967d6d3dee7c2
#
_entry.id   ea14a5269c9fc46762e967d6d3dee7c2
#
_cell.length_a   1.000
_cell.length_b   1.000
_cell.length_c   1.000
_cell.angle_alpha   90.00
_cell.angle_beta   90.00
_cell.angle_gamma   90.00
#
_symmetry.space_group_name_H-M   'P 1'
#
loop_
_entity.id
_entity.type
_entity.pdbx_description
1 polymer ?
#
loop_
_entity_poly.entity_id
_entity_poly.type
_entity_poly.pdbx_seq_one_letter_code
_entity_poly.pdbx_strand_id
1 'polypeptide(L)'
;MGTAVEPLVRNVNVIYLYVSEMERSLRFYREVLGIPLEGDDDWQEASLGGTRFALHRSHEGIGELSSGTIHVSLEVADADAAAERVRNAGVDAKETMRDEWGTAVQVVDPDGYELYLFQPPS
;
A
#
# COMPACT_ATOMS: atom_id res chain seq x y z
N MET A 1 -2.27 29.17 -29.20
CA MET A 1 -1.75 27.98 -28.54
C MET A 1 -0.88 28.37 -27.35
N GLY A 2 -1.18 27.86 -26.20
CA GLY A 2 -0.44 28.20 -25.00
C GLY A 2 0.93 27.52 -24.94
N THR A 3 1.84 28.15 -24.25
CA THR A 3 3.14 27.56 -23.96
C THR A 3 2.95 26.49 -22.89
N ALA A 4 3.56 25.33 -23.07
CA ALA A 4 3.53 24.28 -22.06
C ALA A 4 4.24 24.76 -20.80
N VAL A 5 3.63 24.53 -19.64
CA VAL A 5 4.25 24.84 -18.36
C VAL A 5 5.32 23.78 -18.08
N GLU A 6 6.52 24.25 -17.75
CA GLU A 6 7.59 23.37 -17.36
C GLU A 6 7.22 22.68 -16.03
N PRO A 7 7.33 21.35 -15.93
CA PRO A 7 6.94 20.67 -14.70
C PRO A 7 7.81 21.09 -13.52
N LEU A 8 7.19 21.64 -12.49
CA LEU A 8 7.86 21.93 -11.23
C LEU A 8 8.16 20.63 -10.47
N VAL A 9 7.18 19.72 -10.47
CA VAL A 9 7.31 18.43 -9.79
C VAL A 9 7.94 17.43 -10.74
N ARG A 10 8.97 16.74 -10.30
CA ARG A 10 9.76 15.81 -11.12
C ARG A 10 9.35 14.36 -10.94
N ASN A 11 9.00 13.97 -9.73
CA ASN A 11 8.57 12.60 -9.45
C ASN A 11 7.94 12.55 -8.06
N VAL A 12 7.37 11.39 -7.73
CA VAL A 12 6.93 11.10 -6.37
C VAL A 12 8.13 10.49 -5.65
N ASN A 13 8.65 11.19 -4.66
CA ASN A 13 9.85 10.73 -3.94
C ASN A 13 9.55 9.55 -3.03
N VAL A 14 8.52 9.68 -2.22
CA VAL A 14 8.13 8.64 -1.28
C VAL A 14 6.64 8.75 -0.96
N ILE A 15 6.00 7.61 -0.81
CA ILE A 15 4.68 7.52 -0.22
C ILE A 15 4.86 6.85 1.13
N TYR A 16 4.45 7.50 2.20
CA TYR A 16 4.56 6.87 3.51
C TYR A 16 3.26 6.97 4.28
N LEU A 17 3.03 5.96 5.12
CA LEU A 17 1.85 5.88 5.97
C LEU A 17 2.30 5.98 7.42
N TYR A 18 1.57 6.75 8.21
CA TYR A 18 1.78 6.73 9.66
C TYR A 18 1.21 5.45 10.22
N VAL A 19 1.96 4.79 11.08
CA VAL A 19 1.54 3.55 11.73
C VAL A 19 1.59 3.73 13.25
N SER A 20 0.68 3.08 13.94
CA SER A 20 0.62 3.18 15.40
C SER A 20 1.62 2.25 16.09
N GLU A 21 1.83 1.06 15.53
CA GLU A 21 2.78 0.07 16.05
C GLU A 21 3.59 -0.52 14.91
N MET A 22 4.85 -0.17 14.83
CA MET A 22 5.72 -0.57 13.72
C MET A 22 5.81 -2.09 13.58
N GLU A 23 5.98 -2.81 14.68
CA GLU A 23 6.12 -4.26 14.62
C GLU A 23 4.90 -4.94 14.02
N ARG A 24 3.71 -4.49 14.40
CA ARG A 24 2.46 -5.03 13.87
C ARG A 24 2.31 -4.73 12.39
N SER A 25 2.66 -3.51 11.98
CA SER A 25 2.61 -3.11 10.57
C SER A 25 3.63 -3.87 9.73
N LEU A 26 4.82 -4.16 10.27
CA LEU A 26 5.82 -4.95 9.57
C LEU A 26 5.37 -6.39 9.36
N ARG A 27 4.63 -6.98 10.31
CA ARG A 27 4.06 -8.30 10.08
C ARG A 27 3.12 -8.32 8.89
N PHE A 28 2.36 -7.26 8.71
CA PHE A 28 1.45 -7.13 7.57
C PHE A 28 2.21 -6.82 6.28
N TYR A 29 2.93 -5.71 6.25
CA TYR A 29 3.55 -5.23 5.01
C TYR A 29 4.75 -6.07 4.58
N ARG A 30 5.61 -6.45 5.50
CA ARG A 30 6.81 -7.21 5.16
C ARG A 30 6.58 -8.71 5.10
N GLU A 31 5.90 -9.27 6.09
CA GLU A 31 5.74 -10.73 6.18
C GLU A 31 4.58 -11.25 5.34
N VAL A 32 3.42 -10.59 5.38
CA VAL A 32 2.26 -11.04 4.59
C VAL A 32 2.35 -10.57 3.14
N LEU A 33 2.56 -9.27 2.91
CA LEU A 33 2.64 -8.74 1.56
C LEU A 33 4.00 -8.91 0.90
N GLY A 34 5.05 -9.17 1.66
CA GLY A 34 6.37 -9.41 1.11
C GLY A 34 7.12 -8.16 0.67
N ILE A 35 6.75 -6.98 1.18
CA ILE A 35 7.46 -5.74 0.87
C ILE A 35 8.77 -5.74 1.67
N PRO A 36 9.94 -5.60 1.00
CA PRO A 36 11.24 -5.71 1.68
C PRO A 36 11.61 -4.44 2.45
N LEU A 37 10.82 -4.12 3.48
CA LEU A 37 11.03 -2.95 4.32
C LEU A 37 12.25 -3.10 5.21
N GLU A 38 13.05 -2.04 5.29
CA GLU A 38 14.25 -1.97 6.11
C GLU A 38 14.33 -0.60 6.79
N GLY A 39 14.83 -0.58 8.01
CA GLY A 39 15.00 0.64 8.77
C GLY A 39 15.02 0.40 10.26
N ASP A 40 14.48 1.35 11.01
CA ASP A 40 14.45 1.28 12.47
C ASP A 40 13.01 1.33 13.00
N ASP A 41 12.85 1.52 14.30
CA ASP A 41 11.52 1.51 14.94
C ASP A 41 10.63 2.69 14.52
N ASP A 42 11.22 3.75 13.98
CA ASP A 42 10.49 4.95 13.60
C ASP A 42 10.23 5.04 12.09
N TRP A 43 11.09 4.42 11.28
CA TRP A 43 11.00 4.53 9.82
C TRP A 43 11.49 3.25 9.15
N GLN A 44 10.63 2.68 8.30
CA GLN A 44 10.97 1.51 7.47
C GLN A 44 10.62 1.84 6.03
N GLU A 45 11.50 1.55 5.10
CA GLU A 45 11.24 1.84 3.70
C GLU A 45 11.69 0.74 2.75
N ALA A 46 11.09 0.73 1.56
CA ALA A 46 11.46 -0.16 0.46
C ALA A 46 11.28 0.57 -0.86
N SER A 47 12.08 0.22 -1.84
CA SER A 47 11.88 0.69 -3.21
C SER A 47 10.90 -0.25 -3.92
N LEU A 48 9.84 0.31 -4.47
CA LEU A 48 8.86 -0.43 -5.24
C LEU A 48 8.79 0.21 -6.63
N GLY A 49 9.45 -0.41 -7.60
CA GLY A 49 9.59 0.20 -8.91
C GLY A 49 10.36 1.51 -8.80
N GLY A 50 9.82 2.61 -9.27
CA GLY A 50 10.46 3.91 -9.20
C GLY A 50 10.09 4.74 -7.97
N THR A 51 9.26 4.22 -7.07
CA THR A 51 8.75 4.95 -5.92
C THR A 51 9.14 4.26 -4.63
N ARG A 52 9.57 5.03 -3.63
CA ARG A 52 9.78 4.48 -2.31
C ARG A 52 8.46 4.41 -1.55
N PHE A 53 8.28 3.32 -0.84
CA PHE A 53 7.15 3.14 0.07
C PHE A 53 7.69 3.03 1.48
N ALA A 54 7.09 3.73 2.43
CA ALA A 54 7.62 3.76 3.79
C ALA A 54 6.51 3.73 4.84
N LEU A 55 6.90 3.31 6.03
CA LEU A 55 6.07 3.37 7.23
C LEU A 55 6.76 4.28 8.22
N HIS A 56 6.02 5.22 8.78
CA HIS A 56 6.52 6.17 9.77
C HIS A 56 5.73 5.99 11.06
N ARG A 57 6.42 5.66 12.15
CA ARG A 57 5.74 5.51 13.43
C ARG A 57 5.21 6.85 13.92
N SER A 58 3.95 6.88 14.30
CA SER A 58 3.35 8.03 14.96
C SER A 58 3.32 7.82 16.47
N HIS A 59 3.97 8.70 17.21
CA HIS A 59 3.98 8.64 18.67
C HIS A 59 2.70 9.18 19.28
N GLU A 60 1.86 9.83 18.47
CA GLU A 60 0.57 10.39 18.90
C GLU A 60 -0.63 9.57 18.45
N GLY A 61 -0.36 8.42 17.78
CA GLY A 61 -1.41 7.63 17.13
C GLY A 61 -1.75 8.22 15.77
N ILE A 62 -2.65 7.59 15.05
CA ILE A 62 -2.98 8.00 13.68
C ILE A 62 -4.37 8.64 13.56
N GLY A 63 -5.13 8.65 14.65
CA GLY A 63 -6.48 9.21 14.64
C GLY A 63 -7.45 8.37 13.81
N GLU A 64 -8.54 9.00 13.42
CA GLU A 64 -9.59 8.38 12.63
C GLU A 64 -9.29 8.55 11.14
N LEU A 65 -9.35 7.46 10.38
CA LEU A 65 -9.10 7.49 8.93
C LEU A 65 -10.40 7.68 8.17
N SER A 66 -10.38 8.58 7.17
CA SER A 66 -11.51 8.76 6.26
C SER A 66 -11.40 7.77 5.12
N SER A 67 -12.36 6.86 5.03
CA SER A 67 -12.41 5.88 3.95
C SER A 67 -12.64 6.56 2.59
N GLY A 68 -11.97 6.06 1.56
CA GLY A 68 -12.19 6.51 0.19
C GLY A 68 -11.52 7.82 -0.20
N THR A 69 -10.77 8.44 0.71
CA THR A 69 -10.10 9.70 0.41
C THR A 69 -8.81 9.49 -0.38
N ILE A 70 -7.96 8.61 0.09
CA ILE A 70 -6.70 8.24 -0.58
C ILE A 70 -6.57 6.74 -0.53
N HIS A 71 -6.22 6.15 -1.65
CA HIS A 71 -5.96 4.72 -1.73
C HIS A 71 -4.53 4.48 -2.19
N VAL A 72 -3.91 3.45 -1.64
CA VAL A 72 -2.64 2.95 -2.14
C VAL A 72 -2.94 1.66 -2.90
N SER A 73 -2.55 1.62 -4.16
CA SER A 73 -2.71 0.45 -5.00
C SER A 73 -1.33 -0.16 -5.23
N LEU A 74 -1.18 -1.42 -4.85
CA LEU A 74 0.07 -2.16 -4.98
C LEU A 74 -0.09 -3.20 -6.08
N GLU A 75 0.81 -3.19 -7.04
CA GLU A 75 0.74 -4.15 -8.15
C GLU A 75 1.19 -5.53 -7.70
N VAL A 76 0.42 -6.53 -8.08
CA VAL A 76 0.73 -7.95 -7.83
C VAL A 76 0.65 -8.71 -9.15
N ALA A 77 1.35 -9.83 -9.21
CA ALA A 77 1.34 -10.65 -10.43
C ALA A 77 0.01 -11.39 -10.59
N ASP A 78 -0.59 -11.80 -9.48
CA ASP A 78 -1.82 -12.61 -9.48
C ASP A 78 -2.68 -12.16 -8.30
N ALA A 79 -3.76 -11.45 -8.59
CA ALA A 79 -4.63 -10.89 -7.56
C ALA A 79 -5.38 -11.97 -6.77
N ASP A 80 -5.77 -13.06 -7.41
CA ASP A 80 -6.46 -14.16 -6.72
C ASP A 80 -5.53 -14.85 -5.74
N ALA A 81 -4.29 -15.12 -6.13
CA ALA A 81 -3.30 -15.72 -5.25
C ALA A 81 -2.96 -14.77 -4.10
N ALA A 82 -2.87 -13.47 -4.37
CA ALA A 82 -2.62 -12.47 -3.33
C ALA A 82 -3.78 -12.43 -2.33
N ALA A 83 -5.02 -12.46 -2.81
CA ALA A 83 -6.20 -12.49 -1.94
C ALA A 83 -6.20 -13.71 -1.02
N GLU A 84 -5.89 -14.87 -1.57
CA GLU A 84 -5.79 -16.10 -0.79
C GLU A 84 -4.70 -16.02 0.28
N ARG A 85 -3.54 -15.49 -0.08
CA ARG A 85 -2.43 -15.31 0.85
C ARG A 85 -2.80 -14.42 2.03
N VAL A 86 -3.43 -13.29 1.77
CA VAL A 86 -3.82 -12.36 2.85
C VAL A 86 -4.94 -12.95 3.71
N ARG A 87 -5.90 -13.64 3.11
CA ARG A 87 -6.97 -14.29 3.88
C ARG A 87 -6.42 -15.40 4.78
N ASN A 88 -5.48 -16.19 4.27
CA ASN A 88 -4.84 -17.25 5.05
C ASN A 88 -4.03 -16.69 6.21
N ALA A 89 -3.58 -15.45 6.13
CA ALA A 89 -2.88 -14.75 7.21
C ALA A 89 -3.84 -14.07 8.20
N GLY A 90 -5.16 -14.24 8.01
CA GLY A 90 -6.16 -13.63 8.90
C GLY A 90 -6.48 -12.19 8.58
N VAL A 91 -6.09 -11.71 7.41
CA VAL A 91 -6.36 -10.32 6.99
C VAL A 91 -7.68 -10.28 6.23
N ASP A 92 -8.50 -9.27 6.53
CA ASP A 92 -9.74 -9.06 5.81
C ASP A 92 -9.47 -8.63 4.37
N ALA A 93 -10.05 -9.35 3.43
CA ALA A 93 -9.99 -9.02 2.02
C ALA A 93 -11.40 -9.10 1.45
N LYS A 94 -11.80 -8.06 0.73
CA LYS A 94 -13.10 -8.00 0.08
C LYS A 94 -13.10 -8.87 -1.17
N GLU A 95 -14.27 -9.01 -1.79
CA GLU A 95 -14.38 -9.77 -3.02
C GLU A 95 -13.50 -9.19 -4.11
N THR A 96 -12.89 -10.09 -4.88
CA THR A 96 -12.07 -9.70 -6.02
C THR A 96 -12.95 -9.11 -7.11
N MET A 97 -12.55 -7.95 -7.61
CA MET A 97 -13.25 -7.26 -8.69
C MET A 97 -12.46 -7.42 -9.99
N ARG A 98 -13.18 -7.77 -11.07
CA ARG A 98 -12.57 -7.93 -12.39
C ARG A 98 -13.29 -7.05 -13.39
N ASP A 99 -12.53 -6.36 -14.19
CA ASP A 99 -13.05 -5.58 -15.31
C ASP A 99 -11.99 -5.47 -16.41
N GLU A 100 -12.25 -4.63 -17.42
CA GLU A 100 -11.30 -4.42 -18.52
C GLU A 100 -9.99 -3.79 -18.07
N TRP A 101 -9.97 -3.15 -16.90
CA TRP A 101 -8.79 -2.45 -16.38
C TRP A 101 -7.86 -3.37 -15.58
N GLY A 102 -8.34 -4.52 -15.17
CA GLY A 102 -7.56 -5.50 -14.42
C GLY A 102 -8.37 -6.19 -13.34
N THR A 103 -7.65 -6.78 -12.40
CA THR A 103 -8.24 -7.49 -11.27
C THR A 103 -7.72 -6.89 -9.98
N ALA A 104 -8.61 -6.57 -9.06
CA ALA A 104 -8.24 -5.92 -7.81
C ALA A 104 -8.92 -6.55 -6.60
N VAL A 105 -8.23 -6.59 -5.49
CA VAL A 105 -8.81 -6.95 -4.21
C VAL A 105 -8.47 -5.88 -3.19
N GLN A 106 -9.46 -5.44 -2.43
CA GLN A 106 -9.26 -4.46 -1.37
C GLN A 106 -8.93 -5.18 -0.07
N VAL A 107 -7.88 -4.75 0.59
CA VAL A 107 -7.46 -5.27 1.89
C VAL A 107 -7.34 -4.11 2.87
N VAL A 108 -7.42 -4.42 4.17
CA VAL A 108 -7.32 -3.42 5.23
C VAL A 108 -6.11 -3.76 6.09
N ASP A 109 -5.23 -2.78 6.28
CA ASP A 109 -4.04 -2.99 7.10
C ASP A 109 -4.37 -2.94 8.61
N PRO A 110 -3.40 -3.23 9.49
CA PRO A 110 -3.65 -3.23 10.95
C PRO A 110 -4.14 -1.90 11.52
N ASP A 111 -3.84 -0.78 10.90
CA ASP A 111 -4.26 0.54 11.34
C ASP A 111 -5.56 1.02 10.69
N GLY A 112 -6.11 0.24 9.75
CA GLY A 112 -7.35 0.59 9.07
C GLY A 112 -7.17 1.22 7.69
N TYR A 113 -5.96 1.32 7.18
CA TYR A 113 -5.74 1.81 5.83
C TYR A 113 -6.29 0.83 4.81
N GLU A 114 -7.02 1.35 3.85
CA GLU A 114 -7.56 0.56 2.75
C GLU A 114 -6.58 0.54 1.59
N LEU A 115 -6.16 -0.65 1.19
CA LEU A 115 -5.20 -0.85 0.11
C LEU A 115 -5.82 -1.70 -0.97
N TYR A 116 -5.36 -1.51 -2.20
CA TYR A 116 -5.71 -2.42 -3.30
C TYR A 116 -4.50 -3.24 -3.70
N LEU A 117 -4.72 -4.54 -3.91
CA LEU A 117 -3.76 -5.41 -4.56
C LEU A 117 -4.26 -5.56 -5.99
N PHE A 118 -3.52 -5.04 -6.94
CA PHE A 118 -3.97 -4.86 -8.32
C PHE A 118 -3.11 -5.64 -9.29
N GLN A 119 -3.79 -6.42 -10.12
CA GLN A 119 -3.16 -7.16 -11.21
C GLN A 119 -3.59 -6.49 -12.52
N PRO A 120 -2.63 -5.93 -13.30
CA PRO A 120 -2.97 -5.36 -14.61
C PRO A 120 -3.57 -6.40 -15.54
N PRO A 121 -4.32 -5.99 -16.57
CA PRO A 121 -4.85 -6.92 -17.56
C PRO A 121 -3.72 -7.56 -18.37
N SER A 122 -3.95 -8.77 -18.79
CA SER A 122 -2.98 -9.54 -19.61
C SER A 122 -2.89 -9.00 -21.02
#